data_265df47f8311310ddc1a32510d433343
#
_entry.id   265df47f8311310ddc1a32510d433343
#
_cell.length_a   1.000
_cell.length_b   1.000
_cell.length_c   1.000
_cell.angle_alpha   90.00
_cell.angle_beta   90.00
_cell.angle_gamma   90.00
#
_symmetry.space_group_name_H-M   'P 1'
#
loop_
_entity.id
_entity.type
_entity.pdbx_description
1 polymer ?
#
loop_
_entity_poly.entity_id
_entity_poly.type
_entity_poly.pdbx_seq_one_letter_code
_entity_poly.pdbx_strand_id
1 'polypeptide(L)'
;MILFSIPVKDGFFSFNVDNGSVLFAGSRYGRLDPKVAKGLVDRFGRLGFSFLTGCANGVDESFRLALSESDYTDSTTVACAFEERTYKLKGIFSLFVVPSGLSPKVALAKRTLWMTCRCSLLVLFPSDPIGKGSALAFKSAIYNNKPVFVVTETKPEETDLFSVYKSNLFGIVDGYWCIPPVYKETGLCYEAG
;
A
#
# COMPACT_ATOMS: atom_id res chain seq x y z
N MET A 1 13.84 -1.71 10.33
CA MET A 1 13.36 -2.99 9.76
C MET A 1 12.30 -3.56 10.67
N ILE A 2 11.16 -3.96 10.13
CA ILE A 2 9.99 -4.41 10.88
C ILE A 2 9.66 -5.83 10.46
N LEU A 3 9.49 -6.71 11.45
CA LEU A 3 9.11 -8.10 11.24
C LEU A 3 7.59 -8.20 11.15
N PHE A 4 7.09 -8.72 10.03
CA PHE A 4 5.70 -9.16 9.89
C PHE A 4 5.64 -10.68 10.05
N SER A 5 4.71 -11.15 10.88
CA SER A 5 4.45 -12.56 11.08
C SER A 5 3.02 -12.89 10.67
N ILE A 6 2.86 -13.86 9.80
CA ILE A 6 1.59 -14.31 9.26
C ILE A 6 1.37 -15.74 9.72
N PRO A 7 0.25 -16.07 10.42
CA PRO A 7 -0.05 -17.43 10.78
C PRO A 7 -0.29 -18.28 9.53
N VAL A 8 0.33 -19.45 9.48
CA VAL A 8 0.19 -20.48 8.43
C VAL A 8 -0.12 -21.83 9.09
N LYS A 9 -0.51 -22.84 8.28
CA LYS A 9 -0.97 -24.13 8.80
C LYS A 9 0.00 -24.79 9.82
N ASP A 10 1.30 -24.65 9.58
CA ASP A 10 2.34 -25.34 10.36
C ASP A 10 3.25 -24.35 11.12
N GLY A 11 2.73 -23.18 11.55
CA GLY A 11 3.50 -22.18 12.29
C GLY A 11 3.29 -20.75 11.78
N PHE A 12 4.37 -19.99 11.70
CA PHE A 12 4.34 -18.60 11.21
C PHE A 12 5.26 -18.44 10.01
N PHE A 13 4.77 -17.76 8.97
CA PHE A 13 5.62 -17.21 7.94
C PHE A 13 5.99 -15.79 8.35
N SER A 14 7.29 -15.51 8.48
CA SER A 14 7.77 -14.18 8.88
C SER A 14 8.64 -13.55 7.81
N PHE A 15 8.51 -12.26 7.61
CA PHE A 15 9.33 -11.50 6.66
C PHE A 15 9.62 -10.11 7.21
N ASN A 16 10.80 -9.60 6.89
CA ASN A 16 11.24 -8.28 7.30
C ASN A 16 10.97 -7.24 6.21
N VAL A 17 10.48 -6.06 6.59
CA VAL A 17 10.33 -4.91 5.72
C VAL A 17 11.12 -3.75 6.30
N ASP A 18 11.88 -3.06 5.48
CA ASP A 18 12.50 -1.81 5.90
C ASP A 18 11.41 -0.79 6.25
N ASN A 19 11.58 -0.09 7.36
CA ASN A 19 10.68 0.97 7.80
C ASN A 19 10.88 2.25 6.96
N GLY A 20 10.61 2.11 5.68
CA GLY A 20 10.52 3.22 4.73
C GLY A 20 9.08 3.74 4.63
N SER A 21 8.55 3.82 3.42
CA SER A 21 7.18 4.29 3.19
C SER A 21 6.20 3.14 2.98
N VAL A 22 5.05 3.18 3.66
CA VAL A 22 3.88 2.39 3.27
C VAL A 22 3.07 3.17 2.23
N LEU A 23 2.75 2.51 1.11
CA LEU A 23 1.86 3.06 0.09
C LEU A 23 0.44 2.57 0.32
N PHE A 24 -0.50 3.49 0.53
CA PHE A 24 -1.92 3.22 0.48
C PHE A 24 -2.48 3.60 -0.89
N ALA A 25 -3.10 2.63 -1.57
CA ALA A 25 -3.70 2.84 -2.88
C ALA A 25 -4.96 1.98 -3.07
N GLY A 26 -5.81 2.35 -4.02
CA GLY A 26 -6.99 1.55 -4.31
C GLY A 26 -7.95 2.15 -5.32
N SER A 27 -9.21 1.75 -5.21
CA SER A 27 -10.30 2.20 -6.08
C SER A 27 -10.56 3.70 -5.95
N ARG A 28 -10.88 4.33 -7.07
CA ARG A 28 -11.33 5.74 -7.12
C ARG A 28 -12.81 5.91 -6.79
N TYR A 29 -13.57 4.82 -6.78
CA TYR A 29 -15.02 4.85 -6.66
C TYR A 29 -15.54 4.46 -5.28
N GLY A 30 -14.68 3.90 -4.41
CA GLY A 30 -15.02 3.51 -3.05
C GLY A 30 -14.30 4.37 -2.02
N ARG A 31 -15.04 4.83 -0.99
CA ARG A 31 -14.44 5.40 0.22
C ARG A 31 -14.32 4.31 1.27
N LEU A 32 -13.27 4.36 2.06
CA LEU A 32 -13.11 3.47 3.21
C LEU A 32 -13.88 4.01 4.41
N ASP A 33 -14.25 3.09 5.30
CA ASP A 33 -14.66 3.47 6.65
C ASP A 33 -13.52 4.28 7.31
N PRO A 34 -13.79 5.49 7.83
CA PRO A 34 -12.77 6.31 8.49
C PRO A 34 -12.01 5.57 9.61
N LYS A 35 -12.68 4.64 10.32
CA LYS A 35 -12.04 3.82 11.38
C LYS A 35 -10.96 2.91 10.80
N VAL A 36 -11.18 2.34 9.62
CA VAL A 36 -10.20 1.49 8.94
C VAL A 36 -8.99 2.32 8.53
N ALA A 37 -9.19 3.46 7.86
CA ALA A 37 -8.10 4.31 7.42
C ALA A 37 -7.27 4.83 8.61
N LYS A 38 -7.91 5.37 9.65
CA LYS A 38 -7.24 5.84 10.88
C LYS A 38 -6.51 4.72 11.61
N GLY A 39 -7.14 3.56 11.76
CA GLY A 39 -6.53 2.41 12.45
C GLY A 39 -5.25 1.94 11.74
N LEU A 40 -5.25 1.86 10.41
CA LEU A 40 -4.06 1.49 9.64
C LEU A 40 -2.97 2.55 9.73
N VAL A 41 -3.33 3.83 9.62
CA VAL A 41 -2.38 4.94 9.79
C VAL A 41 -1.72 4.88 11.16
N ASP A 42 -2.49 4.72 12.23
CA ASP A 42 -1.96 4.64 13.61
C ASP A 42 -1.02 3.43 13.78
N ARG A 43 -1.39 2.26 13.26
CA ARG A 43 -0.56 1.06 13.39
C ARG A 43 0.76 1.18 12.65
N PHE A 44 0.73 1.60 11.39
CA PHE A 44 1.97 1.79 10.63
C PHE A 44 2.83 2.92 11.18
N GLY A 45 2.22 4.02 11.63
CA GLY A 45 2.94 5.13 12.23
C GLY A 45 3.69 4.74 13.50
N ARG A 46 3.05 3.96 14.41
CA ARG A 46 3.71 3.40 15.61
C ARG A 46 4.85 2.45 15.27
N LEU A 47 4.83 1.82 14.11
CA LEU A 47 5.92 0.99 13.60
C LEU A 47 7.02 1.81 12.88
N GLY A 48 6.90 3.14 12.84
CA GLY A 48 7.91 4.03 12.28
C GLY A 48 7.89 4.15 10.75
N PHE A 49 6.79 3.78 10.08
CA PHE A 49 6.64 4.02 8.66
C PHE A 49 6.32 5.49 8.38
N SER A 50 6.87 6.00 7.28
CA SER A 50 6.33 7.16 6.58
C SER A 50 5.21 6.74 5.63
N PHE A 51 4.43 7.71 5.13
CA PHE A 51 3.24 7.44 4.37
C PHE A 51 3.32 8.00 2.96
N LEU A 52 2.85 7.20 2.01
CA LEU A 52 2.74 7.58 0.62
C LEU A 52 1.33 7.26 0.10
N THR A 53 0.68 8.22 -0.52
CA THR A 53 -0.62 8.03 -1.16
C THR A 53 -0.76 8.90 -2.39
N GLY A 54 -1.78 8.64 -3.20
CA GLY A 54 -2.04 9.43 -4.39
C GLY A 54 -3.00 10.61 -4.15
N CYS A 55 -3.16 11.44 -5.18
CA CYS A 55 -4.08 12.59 -5.18
C CYS A 55 -5.46 12.28 -5.77
N ALA A 56 -5.81 11.00 -6.00
CA ALA A 56 -7.11 10.61 -6.55
C ALA A 56 -8.22 10.69 -5.49
N ASN A 57 -9.47 10.57 -5.92
CA ASN A 57 -10.61 10.37 -5.03
C ASN A 57 -10.65 8.93 -4.52
N GLY A 58 -11.66 8.60 -3.70
CA GLY A 58 -11.90 7.25 -3.20
C GLY A 58 -10.92 6.85 -2.10
N VAL A 59 -10.23 5.73 -2.27
CA VAL A 59 -9.29 5.18 -1.27
C VAL A 59 -8.16 6.17 -0.95
N ASP A 60 -7.52 6.76 -1.97
CA ASP A 60 -6.47 7.77 -1.78
C ASP A 60 -6.98 8.94 -0.91
N GLU A 61 -8.21 9.42 -1.16
CA GLU A 61 -8.85 10.50 -0.40
C GLU A 61 -9.10 10.10 1.05
N SER A 62 -9.58 8.86 1.29
CA SER A 62 -9.83 8.36 2.64
C SER A 62 -8.55 8.35 3.50
N PHE A 63 -7.42 7.92 2.92
CA PHE A 63 -6.14 7.95 3.62
C PHE A 63 -5.59 9.37 3.78
N ARG A 64 -5.75 10.27 2.78
CA ARG A 64 -5.35 11.67 2.96
C ARG A 64 -6.09 12.34 4.12
N LEU A 65 -7.39 12.09 4.26
CA LEU A 65 -8.17 12.60 5.39
C LEU A 65 -7.67 12.05 6.72
N ALA A 66 -7.49 10.73 6.82
CA ALA A 66 -6.97 10.10 8.03
C ALA A 66 -5.57 10.62 8.41
N LEU A 67 -4.68 10.81 7.43
CA LEU A 67 -3.34 11.32 7.61
C LEU A 67 -3.31 12.80 8.02
N SER A 68 -4.19 13.63 7.44
CA SER A 68 -4.29 15.06 7.81
C SER A 68 -4.79 15.29 9.23
N GLU A 69 -5.47 14.31 9.83
CA GLU A 69 -5.99 14.34 11.20
C GLU A 69 -5.08 13.55 12.18
N SER A 70 -3.91 13.08 11.74
CA SER A 70 -2.99 12.27 12.54
C SER A 70 -1.73 13.05 12.91
N ASP A 71 -0.95 12.51 13.85
CA ASP A 71 0.37 13.01 14.24
C ASP A 71 1.45 12.70 13.18
N TYR A 72 1.08 12.06 12.05
CA TYR A 72 2.01 11.61 11.00
C TYR A 72 2.00 12.49 9.75
N THR A 73 1.38 13.66 9.82
CA THR A 73 1.28 14.60 8.69
C THR A 73 2.65 14.94 8.09
N ASP A 74 3.65 15.19 8.94
CA ASP A 74 5.01 15.56 8.52
C ASP A 74 5.79 14.40 7.87
N SER A 75 5.38 13.16 8.13
CA SER A 75 5.95 11.96 7.50
C SER A 75 5.13 11.46 6.31
N THR A 76 4.21 12.28 5.80
CA THR A 76 3.29 11.94 4.71
C THR A 76 3.66 12.66 3.43
N THR A 77 3.67 11.92 2.31
CA THR A 77 3.83 12.46 0.96
C THR A 77 2.62 12.08 0.09
N VAL A 78 2.00 13.08 -0.54
CA VAL A 78 0.94 12.88 -1.53
C VAL A 78 1.52 13.07 -2.94
N ALA A 79 1.56 11.99 -3.73
CA ALA A 79 2.03 12.04 -5.10
C ALA A 79 0.93 12.51 -6.06
N CYS A 80 1.19 13.59 -6.79
CA CYS A 80 0.26 14.18 -7.75
C CYS A 80 0.70 13.92 -9.19
N ALA A 81 -0.27 13.53 -10.04
CA ALA A 81 -0.09 13.37 -11.48
C ALA A 81 -0.31 14.69 -12.25
N PHE A 82 -0.88 15.69 -11.58
CA PHE A 82 -1.22 17.00 -12.15
C PHE A 82 -0.80 18.08 -11.17
N GLU A 83 -0.11 19.10 -11.67
CA GLU A 83 0.46 20.17 -10.84
C GLU A 83 -0.63 20.94 -10.07
N GLU A 84 -1.76 21.23 -10.73
CA GLU A 84 -2.87 21.95 -10.12
C GLU A 84 -3.50 21.23 -8.92
N ARG A 85 -3.25 19.94 -8.74
CA ARG A 85 -3.72 19.18 -7.56
C ARG A 85 -2.85 19.41 -6.34
N THR A 86 -1.60 19.78 -6.49
CA THR A 86 -0.71 20.07 -5.36
C THR A 86 -1.20 21.28 -4.57
N TYR A 87 -1.76 22.28 -5.24
CA TYR A 87 -2.27 23.51 -4.61
C TYR A 87 -3.60 23.33 -3.87
N LYS A 88 -4.33 22.23 -4.14
CA LYS A 88 -5.63 21.95 -3.53
C LYS A 88 -5.51 21.16 -2.22
N LEU A 89 -4.36 20.54 -1.97
CA LEU A 89 -4.13 19.70 -0.81
C LEU A 89 -3.45 20.53 0.29
N LYS A 90 -4.26 21.21 1.12
CA LYS A 90 -3.76 21.98 2.26
C LYS A 90 -3.42 21.07 3.44
N GLY A 91 -2.34 21.36 4.14
CA GLY A 91 -1.97 20.71 5.40
C GLY A 91 -1.22 19.37 5.25
N ILE A 92 -0.95 18.89 4.03
CA ILE A 92 -0.13 17.70 3.77
C ILE A 92 0.86 18.02 2.67
N PHE A 93 2.10 17.55 2.81
CA PHE A 93 3.11 17.70 1.76
C PHE A 93 2.69 16.96 0.49
N SER A 94 2.55 17.69 -0.60
CA SER A 94 2.17 17.16 -1.91
C SER A 94 3.22 17.51 -2.96
N LEU A 95 3.52 16.54 -3.82
CA LEU A 95 4.58 16.63 -4.80
C LEU A 95 4.06 16.26 -6.19
N PHE A 96 4.32 17.11 -7.18
CA PHE A 96 4.12 16.79 -8.59
C PHE A 96 5.28 15.90 -9.06
N VAL A 97 4.95 14.64 -9.43
CA VAL A 97 5.96 13.59 -9.64
C VAL A 97 6.06 13.11 -11.09
N VAL A 98 5.40 13.80 -12.01
CA VAL A 98 5.27 13.37 -13.41
C VAL A 98 5.73 14.50 -14.31
N PRO A 99 6.49 14.22 -15.40
CA PRO A 99 6.83 15.25 -16.40
C PRO A 99 5.58 15.95 -16.97
N SER A 100 5.67 17.25 -17.19
CA SER A 100 4.60 18.02 -17.84
C SER A 100 4.33 17.57 -19.27
N GLY A 101 3.14 17.87 -19.81
CA GLY A 101 2.79 17.61 -21.20
C GLY A 101 2.37 16.19 -21.53
N LEU A 102 2.22 15.30 -20.54
CA LEU A 102 1.73 13.96 -20.75
C LEU A 102 0.20 13.91 -20.81
N SER A 103 -0.34 12.95 -21.59
CA SER A 103 -1.78 12.68 -21.53
C SER A 103 -2.20 12.21 -20.13
N PRO A 104 -3.45 12.49 -19.69
CA PRO A 104 -3.90 12.16 -18.34
C PRO A 104 -3.71 10.68 -17.95
N LYS A 105 -3.93 9.77 -18.90
CA LYS A 105 -3.77 8.33 -18.69
C LYS A 105 -2.31 7.96 -18.41
N VAL A 106 -1.38 8.52 -19.18
CA VAL A 106 0.06 8.29 -19.02
C VAL A 106 0.58 8.92 -17.74
N ALA A 107 0.15 10.15 -17.44
CA ALA A 107 0.51 10.84 -16.20
C ALA A 107 0.12 10.04 -14.94
N LEU A 108 -1.13 9.54 -14.91
CA LEU A 108 -1.61 8.71 -13.80
C LEU A 108 -0.84 7.38 -13.68
N ALA A 109 -0.51 6.74 -14.79
CA ALA A 109 0.29 5.52 -14.79
C ALA A 109 1.71 5.79 -14.27
N LYS A 110 2.39 6.85 -14.74
CA LYS A 110 3.72 7.24 -14.27
C LYS A 110 3.74 7.60 -12.79
N ARG A 111 2.71 8.30 -12.27
CA ARG A 111 2.57 8.55 -10.84
C ARG A 111 2.49 7.24 -10.04
N THR A 112 1.69 6.29 -10.50
CA THR A 112 1.56 4.99 -9.84
C THR A 112 2.88 4.24 -9.80
N LEU A 113 3.61 4.19 -10.91
CA LEU A 113 4.97 3.60 -10.97
C LEU A 113 5.95 4.32 -10.04
N TRP A 114 5.90 5.65 -10.00
CA TRP A 114 6.75 6.45 -9.10
C TRP A 114 6.50 6.09 -7.63
N MET A 115 5.23 5.92 -7.22
CA MET A 115 4.89 5.55 -5.84
C MET A 115 5.35 4.14 -5.50
N THR A 116 5.09 3.16 -6.36
CA THR A 116 5.46 1.75 -6.11
C THR A 116 6.98 1.52 -6.08
N CYS A 117 7.75 2.30 -6.81
CA CYS A 117 9.22 2.26 -6.72
C CYS A 117 9.76 2.79 -5.38
N ARG A 118 9.02 3.67 -4.70
CA ARG A 118 9.47 4.36 -3.48
C ARG A 118 8.91 3.77 -2.19
N CYS A 119 7.86 2.99 -2.26
CA CYS A 119 7.33 2.35 -1.07
C CYS A 119 8.16 1.13 -0.67
N SER A 120 8.13 0.77 0.61
CA SER A 120 8.67 -0.47 1.15
C SER A 120 7.63 -1.58 1.09
N LEU A 121 6.34 -1.24 1.23
CA LEU A 121 5.22 -2.15 1.03
C LEU A 121 3.99 -1.38 0.50
N LEU A 122 3.07 -2.12 -0.10
CA LEU A 122 1.78 -1.61 -0.60
C LEU A 122 0.62 -2.24 0.16
N VAL A 123 -0.31 -1.41 0.65
CA VAL A 123 -1.65 -1.83 1.10
C VAL A 123 -2.66 -1.40 0.04
N LEU A 124 -3.27 -2.36 -0.63
CA LEU A 124 -4.11 -2.15 -1.80
C LEU A 124 -5.58 -2.49 -1.50
N PHE A 125 -6.48 -1.54 -1.77
CA PHE A 125 -7.93 -1.68 -1.68
C PHE A 125 -8.52 -1.63 -3.10
N PRO A 126 -8.49 -2.72 -3.86
CA PRO A 126 -9.00 -2.72 -5.22
C PRO A 126 -10.52 -2.66 -5.26
N SER A 127 -11.09 -2.29 -6.41
CA SER A 127 -12.49 -2.58 -6.72
C SER A 127 -12.63 -4.04 -7.17
N ASP A 128 -13.84 -4.55 -7.12
CA ASP A 128 -14.19 -5.83 -7.77
C ASP A 128 -15.14 -5.54 -8.97
N PRO A 129 -14.76 -5.87 -10.22
CA PRO A 129 -13.45 -6.38 -10.64
C PRO A 129 -12.32 -5.33 -10.47
N ILE A 130 -11.08 -5.83 -10.36
CA ILE A 130 -9.90 -4.97 -10.16
C ILE A 130 -9.74 -3.93 -11.28
N GLY A 131 -9.71 -2.66 -10.91
CA GLY A 131 -9.51 -1.55 -11.85
C GLY A 131 -8.07 -1.48 -12.38
N LYS A 132 -7.92 -0.93 -13.60
CA LYS A 132 -6.60 -0.84 -14.29
C LYS A 132 -5.51 -0.15 -13.44
N GLY A 133 -5.87 0.87 -12.66
CA GLY A 133 -4.91 1.57 -11.79
C GLY A 133 -4.43 0.70 -10.63
N SER A 134 -5.34 -0.03 -9.97
CA SER A 134 -5.01 -0.98 -8.90
C SER A 134 -4.20 -2.17 -9.43
N ALA A 135 -4.55 -2.69 -10.60
CA ALA A 135 -3.79 -3.75 -11.26
C ALA A 135 -2.36 -3.31 -11.63
N LEU A 136 -2.19 -2.07 -12.09
CA LEU A 136 -0.87 -1.49 -12.37
C LEU A 136 -0.05 -1.35 -11.08
N ALA A 137 -0.66 -0.83 -10.01
CA ALA A 137 0.01 -0.67 -8.71
C ALA A 137 0.46 -2.03 -8.16
N PHE A 138 -0.41 -3.04 -8.18
CA PHE A 138 -0.10 -4.40 -7.77
C PHE A 138 1.09 -4.97 -8.55
N LYS A 139 0.97 -5.02 -9.89
CA LYS A 139 2.01 -5.58 -10.76
C LYS A 139 3.35 -4.86 -10.56
N SER A 140 3.33 -3.53 -10.53
CA SER A 140 4.56 -2.75 -10.35
C SER A 140 5.20 -3.00 -8.99
N ALA A 141 4.43 -3.11 -7.91
CA ALA A 141 4.95 -3.42 -6.58
C ALA A 141 5.62 -4.81 -6.57
N ILE A 142 4.95 -5.85 -7.09
CA ILE A 142 5.50 -7.21 -7.18
C ILE A 142 6.79 -7.24 -8.01
N TYR A 143 6.82 -6.60 -9.19
CA TYR A 143 8.03 -6.54 -10.03
C TYR A 143 9.20 -5.77 -9.37
N ASN A 144 8.89 -4.85 -8.46
CA ASN A 144 9.90 -4.15 -7.64
C ASN A 144 10.21 -4.90 -6.33
N ASN A 145 9.85 -6.18 -6.22
CA ASN A 145 10.04 -7.00 -5.03
C ASN A 145 9.46 -6.37 -3.75
N LYS A 146 8.29 -5.71 -3.85
CA LYS A 146 7.61 -5.15 -2.69
C LYS A 146 6.49 -6.08 -2.23
N PRO A 147 6.38 -6.40 -0.93
CA PRO A 147 5.23 -7.12 -0.41
C PRO A 147 3.96 -6.27 -0.59
N VAL A 148 2.87 -6.95 -0.93
CA VAL A 148 1.56 -6.31 -1.14
C VAL A 148 0.53 -6.96 -0.25
N PHE A 149 -0.16 -6.18 0.57
CA PHE A 149 -1.37 -6.62 1.23
C PHE A 149 -2.58 -6.19 0.40
N VAL A 150 -3.36 -7.16 -0.08
CA VAL A 150 -4.56 -6.91 -0.90
C VAL A 150 -5.80 -7.14 -0.05
N VAL A 151 -6.59 -6.10 0.13
CA VAL A 151 -7.88 -6.17 0.84
C VAL A 151 -8.95 -6.63 -0.15
N THR A 152 -9.25 -7.91 -0.15
CA THR A 152 -10.21 -8.56 -1.04
C THR A 152 -10.74 -9.85 -0.40
N GLU A 153 -11.96 -10.25 -0.75
CA GLU A 153 -12.54 -11.53 -0.35
C GLU A 153 -12.02 -12.68 -1.24
N THR A 154 -11.72 -12.38 -2.50
CA THR A 154 -11.24 -13.38 -3.45
C THR A 154 -9.72 -13.57 -3.31
N LYS A 155 -9.30 -14.82 -3.06
CA LYS A 155 -7.87 -15.15 -2.99
C LYS A 155 -7.20 -14.86 -4.34
N PRO A 156 -6.13 -14.03 -4.37
CA PRO A 156 -5.32 -13.85 -5.57
C PRO A 156 -4.71 -15.17 -6.02
N GLU A 157 -4.57 -15.36 -7.32
CA GLU A 157 -3.90 -16.53 -7.89
C GLU A 157 -2.39 -16.45 -7.61
N GLU A 158 -1.84 -17.50 -7.02
CA GLU A 158 -0.42 -17.62 -6.72
C GLU A 158 0.38 -17.87 -8.01
N THR A 159 1.54 -17.23 -8.13
CA THR A 159 2.43 -17.34 -9.30
C THR A 159 3.87 -17.50 -8.88
N ASP A 160 4.77 -17.75 -9.81
CA ASP A 160 6.21 -17.78 -9.53
C ASP A 160 6.76 -16.43 -9.02
N LEU A 161 6.03 -15.34 -9.21
CA LEU A 161 6.43 -13.99 -8.79
C LEU A 161 6.06 -13.68 -7.34
N PHE A 162 5.12 -14.41 -6.73
CA PHE A 162 4.73 -14.22 -5.33
C PHE A 162 3.93 -15.39 -4.79
N SER A 163 4.02 -15.60 -3.48
CA SER A 163 3.17 -16.52 -2.72
C SER A 163 2.05 -15.75 -2.02
N VAL A 164 0.93 -16.43 -1.77
CA VAL A 164 -0.30 -15.82 -1.23
C VAL A 164 -0.65 -16.40 0.13
N TYR A 165 -0.76 -15.54 1.14
CA TYR A 165 -1.09 -15.89 2.52
C TYR A 165 -2.30 -15.09 2.99
N LYS A 166 -3.36 -15.79 3.46
CA LYS A 166 -4.51 -15.13 4.08
C LYS A 166 -4.08 -14.55 5.43
N SER A 167 -4.51 -13.33 5.73
CA SER A 167 -4.18 -12.67 7.00
C SER A 167 -5.21 -11.61 7.34
N ASN A 168 -5.24 -11.23 8.62
CA ASN A 168 -5.89 -10.01 9.08
C ASN A 168 -4.81 -8.97 9.42
N LEU A 169 -4.80 -7.85 8.74
CA LEU A 169 -3.80 -6.79 8.95
C LEU A 169 -4.14 -6.00 10.22
N PHE A 170 -3.37 -6.25 11.27
CA PHE A 170 -3.48 -5.60 12.59
C PHE A 170 -4.82 -5.79 13.32
N GLY A 171 -5.64 -6.77 12.96
CA GLY A 171 -7.00 -6.91 13.50
C GLY A 171 -8.01 -5.92 12.90
N ILE A 172 -7.65 -5.21 11.83
CA ILE A 172 -8.44 -4.12 11.25
C ILE A 172 -9.12 -4.55 9.95
N VAL A 173 -8.39 -5.20 9.03
CA VAL A 173 -8.93 -5.63 7.75
C VAL A 173 -8.43 -7.02 7.36
N ASP A 174 -9.33 -7.83 6.82
CA ASP A 174 -9.00 -9.12 6.22
C ASP A 174 -8.50 -8.95 4.79
N GLY A 175 -7.62 -9.85 4.37
CA GLY A 175 -7.07 -9.84 3.02
C GLY A 175 -5.99 -10.88 2.83
N TYR A 176 -5.13 -10.61 1.86
CA TYR A 176 -4.06 -11.53 1.49
C TYR A 176 -2.74 -10.79 1.32
N TRP A 177 -1.69 -11.33 1.94
CA TRP A 177 -0.33 -10.97 1.61
C TRP A 177 0.08 -11.67 0.32
N CYS A 178 0.59 -10.89 -0.63
CA CYS A 178 1.28 -11.35 -1.82
C CYS A 178 2.77 -11.03 -1.62
N ILE A 179 3.57 -12.07 -1.37
CA ILE A 179 4.96 -11.94 -0.93
C ILE A 179 5.91 -12.40 -2.03
N PRO A 180 6.76 -11.51 -2.58
CA PRO A 180 7.77 -11.87 -3.57
C PRO A 180 8.79 -12.89 -3.03
N PRO A 181 9.41 -13.74 -3.90
CA PRO A 181 10.31 -14.82 -3.48
C PRO A 181 11.50 -14.37 -2.63
N VAL A 182 11.99 -13.15 -2.83
CA VAL A 182 13.11 -12.58 -2.06
C VAL A 182 12.88 -12.58 -0.54
N TYR A 183 11.63 -12.63 -0.09
CA TYR A 183 11.27 -12.70 1.33
C TYR A 183 11.10 -14.14 1.86
N LYS A 184 11.12 -15.16 0.99
CA LYS A 184 10.92 -16.57 1.41
C LYS A 184 12.12 -17.14 2.16
N GLU A 185 13.31 -16.57 2.02
CA GLU A 185 14.55 -17.05 2.64
C GLU A 185 14.66 -16.74 4.14
N THR A 186 13.77 -15.94 4.71
CA THR A 186 13.82 -15.52 6.11
C THR A 186 13.21 -16.53 7.10
N GLY A 187 12.80 -17.69 6.65
CA GLY A 187 12.56 -18.89 7.47
C GLY A 187 11.14 -19.03 8.04
N LEU A 188 10.64 -20.28 8.03
CA LEU A 188 9.57 -20.73 8.90
C LEU A 188 10.13 -20.79 10.33
N CYS A 189 9.72 -19.88 11.20
CA CYS A 189 9.98 -20.02 12.62
C CYS A 189 8.97 -21.03 13.19
N TYR A 190 9.43 -22.25 13.47
CA TYR A 190 8.69 -23.18 14.31
C TYR A 190 8.83 -22.69 15.76
N GLU A 191 7.73 -22.45 16.47
CA GLU A 191 7.80 -22.39 17.91
C GLU A 191 8.26 -23.78 18.41
N ALA A 192 9.44 -23.82 19.03
CA ALA A 192 9.86 -25.01 19.77
C ALA A 192 8.89 -25.16 20.95
N GLY A 193 8.07 -26.22 20.92
CA GLY A 193 7.14 -26.60 21.98
C GLY A 193 7.84 -26.95 23.31
#